data_0c3cbe88ad609433be9ef978a9f64e83
#
_entry.id   0c3cbe88ad609433be9ef978a9f64e83
#
_cell.length_a   1.000
_cell.length_b   1.000
_cell.length_c   1.000
_cell.angle_alpha   90.00
_cell.angle_beta   90.00
_cell.angle_gamma   90.00
#
_symmetry.space_group_name_H-M   'P 1'
#
loop_
_entity.id
_entity.type
_entity.pdbx_description
1 polymer ?
#
loop_
_entity_poly.entity_id
_entity_poly.type
_entity_poly.pdbx_seq_one_letter_code
_entity_poly.pdbx_strand_id
1 'polypeptide(L)'
;NMPTDSSESIVSKHSRITQMETKGVKIPIHETPQENTHVIATGKPGRARRYLFRTVFTGLAIYATIVGALVFLETRLVYPGAYVTTVPLGEGVLTEPVQYTTSDGNQLKGRLLKRKGCTNYLLFMHGNFSKAQRLDPWAERLSTAFDATVLVAEYRGYEDDLTPTETGLIHDCKAARNYLCETFGIKSSDIILYGRSLGGGCAVELAANGGAKALVLERTYDELVGVASLQYPWIPVRLIMKNRYESIAKINGYSGPIVVIHGTADKLIPIEFARRLHDAVECDQKRMIEVSGMGHNGRLPEQCLQQVVETLESFTTHQQ
;
A
#
# COMPACT_ATOMS: atom_id res chain seq x y z
N ASN A 1 -46.71 -39.88 -0.12
CA ASN A 1 -47.18 -40.59 -1.30
C ASN A 1 -46.00 -41.19 -2.04
N MET A 2 -45.70 -42.41 -1.70
CA MET A 2 -45.17 -43.47 -2.57
C MET A 2 -46.24 -43.79 -3.62
N PRO A 3 -46.00 -44.56 -4.70
CA PRO A 3 -45.23 -45.80 -4.74
C PRO A 3 -44.40 -46.04 -6.02
N THR A 4 -43.51 -47.02 -5.93
CA THR A 4 -43.43 -48.41 -6.49
C THR A 4 -42.90 -48.47 -7.94
N ASP A 5 -42.10 -49.33 -8.36
CA ASP A 5 -41.73 -50.74 -8.17
C ASP A 5 -41.52 -51.38 -9.54
N SER A 6 -40.80 -52.43 -9.53
CA SER A 6 -40.74 -53.64 -10.37
C SER A 6 -39.63 -53.61 -11.46
N SER A 7 -38.63 -54.43 -11.32
CA SER A 7 -38.48 -55.90 -11.27
C SER A 7 -38.55 -56.60 -12.61
N GLU A 8 -37.73 -57.57 -12.70
CA GLU A 8 -37.73 -58.90 -13.31
C GLU A 8 -37.14 -58.98 -14.74
N SER A 9 -36.35 -59.90 -15.05
CA SER A 9 -35.96 -61.27 -14.67
C SER A 9 -35.85 -62.12 -15.93
N ILE A 10 -34.90 -63.09 -15.89
CA ILE A 10 -35.07 -64.49 -16.40
C ILE A 10 -34.93 -64.71 -17.91
N VAL A 11 -34.20 -65.64 -18.51
CA VAL A 11 -34.08 -67.09 -18.37
C VAL A 11 -33.10 -67.64 -19.41
N SER A 12 -32.24 -68.49 -18.97
CA SER A 12 -31.67 -69.74 -19.44
C SER A 12 -32.39 -70.44 -20.64
N LYS A 13 -31.61 -71.04 -21.51
CA LYS A 13 -31.91 -72.41 -21.99
C LYS A 13 -30.70 -73.14 -22.60
N HIS A 14 -30.61 -74.33 -22.11
CA HIS A 14 -29.82 -75.51 -22.31
C HIS A 14 -29.89 -76.11 -23.74
N SER A 15 -28.80 -76.82 -24.08
CA SER A 15 -28.79 -78.24 -24.55
C SER A 15 -28.88 -78.48 -26.07
N ARG A 16 -27.89 -79.08 -26.69
CA ARG A 16 -27.84 -80.53 -26.93
C ARG A 16 -26.57 -80.94 -27.68
N ILE A 17 -26.08 -82.06 -27.24
CA ILE A 17 -25.01 -82.92 -27.75
C ILE A 17 -25.39 -83.54 -29.08
N THR A 18 -24.44 -83.62 -30.05
CA THR A 18 -24.39 -84.80 -30.93
C THR A 18 -22.90 -85.07 -31.31
N GLN A 19 -22.45 -86.24 -30.97
CA GLN A 19 -21.17 -86.81 -31.42
C GLN A 19 -21.27 -87.20 -32.91
N MET A 20 -20.20 -86.96 -33.63
CA MET A 20 -19.82 -87.84 -34.77
C MET A 20 -18.31 -87.85 -34.96
N GLU A 21 -17.83 -89.03 -35.16
CA GLU A 21 -16.45 -89.48 -35.22
C GLU A 21 -15.70 -89.08 -36.52
N THR A 22 -14.42 -88.97 -36.34
CA THR A 22 -13.31 -89.42 -37.19
C THR A 22 -13.04 -88.80 -38.55
N LYS A 23 -11.86 -88.18 -38.68
CA LYS A 23 -10.77 -88.64 -39.55
C LYS A 23 -9.59 -87.69 -39.36
N GLY A 24 -8.40 -88.28 -39.18
CA GLY A 24 -7.14 -87.60 -38.88
C GLY A 24 -6.72 -86.59 -39.98
N VAL A 25 -6.49 -85.41 -39.54
CA VAL A 25 -5.73 -84.39 -40.25
C VAL A 25 -4.69 -83.87 -39.27
N LYS A 26 -3.40 -83.97 -39.59
CA LYS A 26 -2.30 -83.35 -38.90
C LYS A 26 -2.48 -81.83 -38.99
N ILE A 27 -2.81 -81.22 -37.87
CA ILE A 27 -2.83 -79.76 -37.73
C ILE A 27 -1.42 -79.32 -37.33
N PRO A 28 -0.79 -78.36 -38.00
CA PRO A 28 0.49 -77.79 -37.56
C PRO A 28 0.27 -77.06 -36.22
N ILE A 29 1.16 -77.28 -35.31
CA ILE A 29 1.20 -76.58 -34.02
C ILE A 29 1.43 -75.11 -34.28
N HIS A 30 0.39 -74.28 -34.15
CA HIS A 30 0.50 -72.87 -34.14
C HIS A 30 1.14 -72.48 -32.80
N GLU A 31 2.36 -71.92 -32.88
CA GLU A 31 2.98 -71.26 -31.74
C GLU A 31 2.06 -70.17 -31.23
N THR A 32 1.74 -70.24 -29.97
CA THR A 32 1.02 -69.18 -29.22
C THR A 32 1.85 -67.88 -29.28
N PRO A 33 1.28 -66.73 -29.61
CA PRO A 33 2.00 -65.45 -29.55
C PRO A 33 2.47 -65.26 -28.10
N GLN A 34 3.77 -65.10 -27.90
CA GLN A 34 4.33 -64.59 -26.64
C GLN A 34 3.69 -63.24 -26.37
N GLU A 35 2.98 -63.18 -25.30
CA GLU A 35 2.48 -61.95 -24.69
C GLU A 35 3.72 -61.08 -24.34
N ASN A 36 4.01 -60.10 -25.20
CA ASN A 36 5.02 -59.10 -24.91
C ASN A 36 4.49 -58.24 -23.73
N THR A 37 4.75 -58.70 -22.52
CA THR A 37 4.68 -57.85 -21.33
C THR A 37 5.70 -56.74 -21.50
N HIS A 38 5.26 -55.58 -22.01
CA HIS A 38 6.03 -54.35 -21.92
C HIS A 38 6.20 -54.03 -20.43
N VAL A 39 7.28 -54.51 -19.85
CA VAL A 39 7.78 -54.02 -18.57
C VAL A 39 8.11 -52.55 -18.78
N ILE A 40 7.19 -51.66 -18.34
CA ILE A 40 7.48 -50.27 -18.26
C ILE A 40 8.63 -50.13 -17.26
N ALA A 41 9.83 -50.03 -17.81
CA ALA A 41 11.03 -49.77 -17.04
C ALA A 41 10.87 -48.44 -16.34
N THR A 42 10.54 -48.46 -15.06
CA THR A 42 10.64 -47.30 -14.17
C THR A 42 12.11 -46.98 -13.98
N GLY A 43 12.72 -46.43 -15.00
CA GLY A 43 14.13 -46.02 -15.01
C GLY A 43 14.31 -44.93 -13.92
N LYS A 44 15.27 -45.19 -12.99
CA LYS A 44 15.72 -44.16 -12.04
C LYS A 44 16.03 -42.87 -12.81
N PRO A 45 15.52 -41.69 -12.38
CA PRO A 45 15.71 -40.47 -13.12
C PRO A 45 17.19 -40.26 -13.42
N GLY A 46 17.54 -40.04 -14.69
CA GLY A 46 18.94 -39.91 -15.13
C GLY A 46 19.63 -38.76 -14.38
N ARG A 47 20.95 -38.83 -14.28
CA ARG A 47 21.75 -37.79 -13.55
C ARG A 47 21.37 -36.39 -13.96
N ALA A 48 21.13 -36.12 -15.24
CA ALA A 48 20.70 -34.82 -15.76
C ALA A 48 19.39 -34.33 -15.13
N ARG A 49 18.37 -35.20 -14.98
CA ARG A 49 17.08 -34.83 -14.33
C ARG A 49 17.26 -34.51 -12.85
N ARG A 50 18.17 -35.19 -12.16
CA ARG A 50 18.47 -34.88 -10.75
C ARG A 50 19.22 -33.56 -10.61
N TYR A 51 20.16 -33.25 -11.51
CA TYR A 51 20.84 -31.95 -11.52
C TYR A 51 19.85 -30.82 -11.83
N LEU A 52 19.00 -30.96 -12.85
CA LEU A 52 17.97 -30.01 -13.17
C LEU A 52 17.02 -29.76 -11.98
N PHE A 53 16.54 -30.83 -11.34
CA PHE A 53 15.69 -30.72 -10.16
C PHE A 53 16.39 -29.99 -9.01
N ARG A 54 17.64 -30.31 -8.72
CA ARG A 54 18.42 -29.61 -7.69
C ARG A 54 18.61 -28.15 -8.02
N THR A 55 18.94 -27.78 -9.25
CA THR A 55 19.12 -26.40 -9.67
C THR A 55 17.83 -25.61 -9.53
N VAL A 56 16.70 -26.15 -10.00
CA VAL A 56 15.39 -25.51 -9.87
C VAL A 56 15.00 -25.34 -8.38
N PHE A 57 15.16 -26.40 -7.58
CA PHE A 57 14.85 -26.35 -6.16
C PHE A 57 15.73 -25.32 -5.42
N THR A 58 17.03 -25.27 -5.73
CA THR A 58 17.94 -24.26 -5.17
C THR A 58 17.53 -22.85 -5.56
N GLY A 59 17.16 -22.62 -6.83
CA GLY A 59 16.65 -21.33 -7.29
C GLY A 59 15.38 -20.90 -6.56
N LEU A 60 14.43 -21.82 -6.39
CA LEU A 60 13.20 -21.55 -5.64
C LEU A 60 13.48 -21.28 -4.15
N ALA A 61 14.41 -21.99 -3.53
CA ALA A 61 14.79 -21.76 -2.15
C ALA A 61 15.44 -20.38 -1.95
N ILE A 62 16.33 -19.98 -2.87
CA ILE A 62 16.93 -18.63 -2.86
C ILE A 62 15.84 -17.57 -3.03
N TYR A 63 14.93 -17.73 -4.00
CA TYR A 63 13.82 -16.81 -4.21
C TYR A 63 12.93 -16.69 -2.97
N ALA A 64 12.53 -17.80 -2.37
CA ALA A 64 11.74 -17.82 -1.14
C ALA A 64 12.46 -17.12 0.03
N THR A 65 13.78 -17.30 0.13
CA THR A 65 14.61 -16.61 1.14
C THR A 65 14.61 -15.09 0.91
N ILE A 66 14.74 -14.63 -0.35
CA ILE A 66 14.68 -13.20 -0.69
C ILE A 66 13.30 -12.63 -0.34
N VAL A 67 12.22 -13.31 -0.74
CA VAL A 67 10.85 -12.89 -0.41
C VAL A 67 10.66 -12.83 1.10
N GLY A 68 11.09 -13.86 1.84
CA GLY A 68 11.03 -13.89 3.31
C GLY A 68 11.80 -12.75 3.97
N ALA A 69 12.99 -12.43 3.45
CA ALA A 69 13.79 -11.31 3.94
C ALA A 69 13.09 -9.96 3.68
N LEU A 70 12.49 -9.76 2.51
CA LEU A 70 11.74 -8.54 2.21
C LEU A 70 10.51 -8.38 3.11
N VAL A 71 9.76 -9.45 3.38
CA VAL A 71 8.65 -9.44 4.34
C VAL A 71 9.12 -9.08 5.74
N PHE A 72 10.23 -9.66 6.18
CA PHE A 72 10.82 -9.36 7.49
C PHE A 72 11.32 -7.91 7.60
N LEU A 73 11.86 -7.38 6.51
CA LEU A 73 12.41 -6.01 6.45
C LEU A 73 11.39 -4.97 6.02
N GLU A 74 10.12 -5.33 5.76
CA GLU A 74 9.10 -4.42 5.23
C GLU A 74 9.01 -3.12 6.03
N THR A 75 8.94 -3.19 7.36
CA THR A 75 8.88 -2.01 8.22
C THR A 75 10.07 -1.08 8.03
N ARG A 76 11.28 -1.62 7.88
CA ARG A 76 12.48 -0.81 7.62
C ARG A 76 12.50 -0.18 6.23
N LEU A 77 11.93 -0.86 5.25
CA LEU A 77 11.83 -0.36 3.88
C LEU A 77 10.76 0.72 3.73
N VAL A 78 9.64 0.57 4.41
CA VAL A 78 8.53 1.54 4.38
C VAL A 78 8.82 2.75 5.26
N TYR A 79 9.42 2.55 6.43
CA TYR A 79 9.65 3.59 7.44
C TYR A 79 11.16 3.78 7.77
N PRO A 80 12.01 4.07 6.79
CA PRO A 80 13.45 4.15 7.01
C PRO A 80 13.84 5.24 8.00
N GLY A 81 13.08 6.34 8.10
CA GLY A 81 13.31 7.42 9.06
C GLY A 81 13.25 6.99 10.52
N ALA A 82 12.52 5.93 10.84
CA ALA A 82 12.47 5.35 12.18
C ALA A 82 13.82 4.75 12.62
N TYR A 83 14.69 4.39 11.67
CA TYR A 83 15.98 3.73 11.92
C TYR A 83 17.19 4.63 11.69
N VAL A 84 16.96 5.93 11.43
CA VAL A 84 18.03 6.92 11.27
C VAL A 84 18.23 7.68 12.56
N THR A 85 19.46 7.71 13.06
CA THR A 85 19.82 8.52 14.22
C THR A 85 19.65 10.00 13.91
N THR A 86 18.95 10.73 14.78
CA THR A 86 18.81 12.19 14.68
C THR A 86 19.91 12.91 15.40
N VAL A 87 20.45 13.94 14.74
CA VAL A 87 21.28 14.93 15.42
C VAL A 87 20.34 15.87 16.18
N PRO A 88 20.62 16.24 17.44
CA PRO A 88 19.79 17.21 18.17
C PRO A 88 19.64 18.52 17.40
N LEU A 89 18.49 19.19 17.54
CA LEU A 89 18.26 20.51 16.98
C LEU A 89 19.24 21.49 17.61
N GLY A 90 19.86 22.33 16.75
CA GLY A 90 20.69 23.43 17.19
C GLY A 90 19.87 24.58 17.81
N GLU A 91 20.56 25.67 18.18
CA GLU A 91 19.90 26.90 18.63
C GLU A 91 19.05 27.50 17.50
N GLY A 92 17.96 28.24 17.83
CA GLY A 92 17.10 28.93 16.86
C GLY A 92 15.93 28.09 16.34
N VAL A 93 15.44 27.14 17.14
CA VAL A 93 14.28 26.32 16.81
C VAL A 93 13.01 27.19 16.77
N LEU A 94 12.30 27.15 15.64
CA LEU A 94 11.08 27.94 15.42
C LEU A 94 9.82 27.28 16.00
N THR A 95 9.82 25.97 16.11
CA THR A 95 8.68 25.19 16.61
C THR A 95 8.88 24.78 18.06
N GLU A 96 7.81 24.69 18.83
CA GLU A 96 7.82 24.13 20.17
C GLU A 96 7.43 22.63 20.16
N PRO A 97 8.04 21.80 21.03
CA PRO A 97 7.60 20.42 21.17
C PRO A 97 6.24 20.39 21.87
N VAL A 98 5.34 19.57 21.35
CA VAL A 98 4.02 19.31 21.95
C VAL A 98 3.84 17.81 22.12
N GLN A 99 3.09 17.42 23.15
CA GLN A 99 2.78 16.01 23.41
C GLN A 99 1.30 15.74 23.20
N TYR A 100 1.00 14.60 22.59
CA TYR A 100 -0.36 14.10 22.47
C TYR A 100 -0.38 12.58 22.63
N THR A 101 -1.50 12.06 23.11
CA THR A 101 -1.69 10.63 23.37
C THR A 101 -2.58 10.03 22.29
N THR A 102 -2.13 8.93 21.71
CA THR A 102 -2.87 8.17 20.71
C THR A 102 -3.99 7.34 21.35
N SER A 103 -4.98 6.92 20.57
CA SER A 103 -6.09 6.09 21.06
C SER A 103 -5.65 4.71 21.60
N ASP A 104 -4.47 4.24 21.21
CA ASP A 104 -3.85 3.02 21.70
C ASP A 104 -2.82 3.26 22.82
N GLY A 105 -2.84 4.48 23.43
CA GLY A 105 -2.14 4.81 24.66
C GLY A 105 -0.69 5.26 24.52
N ASN A 106 -0.17 5.39 23.29
CA ASN A 106 1.19 5.85 23.08
C ASN A 106 1.30 7.38 23.18
N GLN A 107 2.41 7.88 23.71
CA GLN A 107 2.70 9.31 23.76
C GLN A 107 3.69 9.69 22.66
N LEU A 108 3.35 10.70 21.88
CA LEU A 108 4.17 11.21 20.79
C LEU A 108 4.50 12.69 20.96
N LYS A 109 5.60 13.12 20.34
CA LYS A 109 6.13 14.49 20.44
C LYS A 109 6.10 15.15 19.06
N GLY A 110 4.99 15.84 18.74
CA GLY A 110 4.93 16.69 17.54
C GLY A 110 5.65 18.02 17.72
N ARG A 111 5.66 18.82 16.66
CA ARG A 111 6.28 20.15 16.63
C ARG A 111 5.26 21.20 16.21
N LEU A 112 4.99 22.19 17.05
CA LEU A 112 3.98 23.22 16.82
C LEU A 112 4.63 24.58 16.55
N LEU A 113 4.27 25.20 15.43
CA LEU A 113 4.57 26.59 15.10
C LEU A 113 3.29 27.43 15.26
N LYS A 114 3.21 28.20 16.32
CA LYS A 114 2.09 29.12 16.56
C LYS A 114 2.27 30.39 15.75
N ARG A 115 1.23 30.80 15.04
CA ARG A 115 1.16 32.08 14.35
C ARG A 115 0.12 32.98 14.98
N LYS A 116 0.54 34.14 15.48
CA LYS A 116 -0.38 35.08 16.13
C LYS A 116 -1.32 35.72 15.10
N GLY A 117 -2.60 35.78 15.45
CA GLY A 117 -3.61 36.45 14.63
C GLY A 117 -4.07 35.68 13.39
N CYS A 118 -3.53 34.49 13.14
CA CYS A 118 -4.02 33.62 12.06
C CYS A 118 -5.35 32.96 12.43
N THR A 119 -6.12 32.65 11.39
CA THR A 119 -7.41 31.94 11.50
C THR A 119 -7.34 30.52 10.93
N ASN A 120 -6.20 30.15 10.35
CA ASN A 120 -6.01 28.84 9.75
C ASN A 120 -5.17 27.93 10.66
N TYR A 121 -5.50 26.65 10.60
CA TYR A 121 -4.77 25.58 11.28
C TYR A 121 -4.39 24.53 10.25
N LEU A 122 -3.14 24.07 10.30
CA LEU A 122 -2.60 23.10 9.35
C LEU A 122 -1.92 21.96 10.09
N LEU A 123 -2.32 20.73 9.77
CA LEU A 123 -1.64 19.52 10.19
C LEU A 123 -0.74 19.02 9.06
N PHE A 124 0.57 19.04 9.28
CA PHE A 124 1.55 18.54 8.32
C PHE A 124 1.98 17.12 8.68
N MET A 125 1.70 16.20 7.76
CA MET A 125 2.09 14.79 7.79
C MET A 125 3.23 14.57 6.80
N HIS A 126 4.41 14.28 7.33
CA HIS A 126 5.66 14.28 6.55
C HIS A 126 5.93 12.95 5.83
N GLY A 127 6.97 12.92 4.99
CA GLY A 127 7.43 11.73 4.29
C GLY A 127 8.22 10.77 5.19
N ASN A 128 8.37 9.54 4.72
CA ASN A 128 8.89 8.41 5.48
C ASN A 128 10.35 8.52 5.96
N PHE A 129 11.12 9.47 5.46
CA PHE A 129 12.53 9.65 5.84
C PHE A 129 12.76 10.86 6.76
N SER A 130 11.73 11.66 6.99
CA SER A 130 11.81 12.87 7.82
C SER A 130 11.41 12.57 9.27
N LYS A 131 11.77 13.47 10.19
CA LYS A 131 11.31 13.52 11.58
C LYS A 131 10.80 14.93 11.86
N ALA A 132 9.76 15.05 12.68
CA ALA A 132 9.10 16.34 12.95
C ALA A 132 10.10 17.41 13.41
N GLN A 133 11.03 17.06 14.29
CA GLN A 133 12.07 17.97 14.81
C GLN A 133 13.02 18.56 13.74
N ARG A 134 13.03 18.02 12.53
CA ARG A 134 13.87 18.53 11.41
C ARG A 134 13.09 19.34 10.39
N LEU A 135 11.82 19.59 10.65
CA LEU A 135 10.89 20.18 9.70
C LEU A 135 10.50 21.63 10.05
N ASP A 136 11.25 22.30 10.94
CA ASP A 136 11.07 23.72 11.23
C ASP A 136 11.01 24.58 9.96
N PRO A 137 11.94 24.44 8.97
CA PRO A 137 11.86 25.22 7.74
C PRO A 137 10.59 24.92 6.91
N TRP A 138 10.04 23.70 6.99
CA TRP A 138 8.78 23.37 6.36
C TRP A 138 7.60 23.94 7.12
N ALA A 139 7.60 23.85 8.44
CA ALA A 139 6.58 24.45 9.28
C ALA A 139 6.48 25.96 9.04
N GLU A 140 7.62 26.67 8.95
CA GLU A 140 7.69 28.10 8.67
C GLU A 140 7.13 28.44 7.27
N ARG A 141 7.55 27.69 6.24
CA ARG A 141 7.05 27.89 4.88
C ARG A 141 5.54 27.70 4.78
N LEU A 142 5.02 26.61 5.38
CA LEU A 142 3.59 26.33 5.39
C LEU A 142 2.83 27.37 6.22
N SER A 143 3.36 27.76 7.38
CA SER A 143 2.77 28.79 8.22
C SER A 143 2.67 30.14 7.47
N THR A 144 3.71 30.50 6.74
CA THR A 144 3.74 31.74 5.96
C THR A 144 2.79 31.68 4.77
N ALA A 145 2.82 30.61 3.99
CA ALA A 145 2.01 30.48 2.78
C ALA A 145 0.50 30.40 3.09
N PHE A 146 0.12 29.65 4.11
CA PHE A 146 -1.31 29.44 4.46
C PHE A 146 -1.84 30.37 5.53
N ASP A 147 -1.04 31.30 6.03
CA ASP A 147 -1.33 32.14 7.21
C ASP A 147 -1.91 31.28 8.36
N ALA A 148 -1.15 30.25 8.74
CA ALA A 148 -1.63 29.20 9.61
C ALA A 148 -0.73 28.89 10.81
N THR A 149 -1.35 28.52 11.94
CA THR A 149 -0.66 27.74 12.98
C THR A 149 -0.44 26.32 12.44
N VAL A 150 0.79 25.80 12.49
CA VAL A 150 1.18 24.52 11.88
C VAL A 150 1.60 23.53 12.94
N LEU A 151 0.97 22.36 12.99
CA LEU A 151 1.44 21.21 13.73
C LEU A 151 2.09 20.21 12.76
N VAL A 152 3.36 19.91 12.97
CA VAL A 152 4.05 18.79 12.30
C VAL A 152 3.83 17.54 13.15
N ALA A 153 3.09 16.59 12.63
CA ALA A 153 2.88 15.31 13.30
C ALA A 153 4.18 14.51 13.36
N GLU A 154 4.43 13.84 14.48
CA GLU A 154 5.47 12.83 14.57
C GLU A 154 4.83 11.44 14.55
N TYR A 155 5.56 10.45 14.06
CA TYR A 155 5.14 9.08 13.97
C TYR A 155 5.84 8.20 14.98
N ARG A 156 5.13 7.18 15.49
CA ARG A 156 5.72 6.14 16.33
C ARG A 156 6.93 5.50 15.66
N GLY A 157 7.94 5.18 16.44
CA GLY A 157 9.20 4.60 15.98
C GLY A 157 10.21 5.63 15.46
N TYR A 158 9.80 6.89 15.22
CA TYR A 158 10.71 7.91 14.69
C TYR A 158 11.53 8.62 15.77
N GLU A 159 10.97 8.80 16.95
CA GLU A 159 11.66 9.37 18.13
C GLU A 159 11.54 8.51 19.39
N ASP A 160 10.99 7.32 19.26
CA ASP A 160 10.79 6.33 20.31
C ASP A 160 11.13 4.92 19.79
N ASP A 161 11.01 3.91 20.66
CA ASP A 161 11.32 2.51 20.34
C ASP A 161 10.08 1.72 19.82
N LEU A 162 9.00 2.41 19.48
CA LEU A 162 7.80 1.77 18.95
C LEU A 162 8.01 1.31 17.49
N THR A 163 7.28 0.28 17.10
CA THR A 163 7.32 -0.21 15.72
C THR A 163 6.30 0.53 14.87
N PRO A 164 6.70 1.25 13.81
CA PRO A 164 5.77 1.91 12.91
C PRO A 164 5.01 0.89 12.05
N THR A 165 3.71 1.16 11.87
CA THR A 165 2.80 0.42 11.00
C THR A 165 1.80 1.39 10.38
N GLU A 166 1.14 1.01 9.27
CA GLU A 166 0.10 1.86 8.66
C GLU A 166 -0.98 2.27 9.66
N THR A 167 -1.58 1.30 10.35
CA THR A 167 -2.60 1.57 11.37
C THR A 167 -2.06 2.47 12.49
N GLY A 168 -0.82 2.20 12.92
CA GLY A 168 -0.15 2.99 13.95
C GLY A 168 0.01 4.45 13.55
N LEU A 169 0.55 4.72 12.36
CA LEU A 169 0.74 6.09 11.86
C LEU A 169 -0.60 6.83 11.69
N ILE A 170 -1.65 6.12 11.29
CA ILE A 170 -3.00 6.70 11.21
C ILE A 170 -3.50 7.13 12.60
N HIS A 171 -3.29 6.30 13.64
CA HIS A 171 -3.61 6.67 15.03
C HIS A 171 -2.79 7.89 15.49
N ASP A 172 -1.51 7.94 15.13
CA ASP A 172 -0.60 9.04 15.47
C ASP A 172 -1.08 10.37 14.87
N CYS A 173 -1.39 10.37 13.57
CA CYS A 173 -1.90 11.55 12.86
C CYS A 173 -3.28 11.98 13.38
N LYS A 174 -4.15 11.01 13.75
CA LYS A 174 -5.44 11.29 14.34
C LYS A 174 -5.31 11.95 15.71
N ALA A 175 -4.37 11.48 16.54
CA ALA A 175 -4.06 12.09 17.82
C ALA A 175 -3.51 13.52 17.66
N ALA A 176 -2.62 13.75 16.70
CA ALA A 176 -2.12 15.10 16.37
C ALA A 176 -3.26 16.04 15.93
N ARG A 177 -4.21 15.57 15.10
CA ARG A 177 -5.40 16.34 14.72
C ARG A 177 -6.27 16.68 15.94
N ASN A 178 -6.52 15.70 16.80
CA ASN A 178 -7.31 15.91 18.01
C ASN A 178 -6.64 16.92 18.95
N TYR A 179 -5.32 16.87 19.09
CA TYR A 179 -4.55 17.86 19.83
C TYR A 179 -4.79 19.28 19.34
N LEU A 180 -4.80 19.52 18.01
CA LEU A 180 -5.15 20.83 17.45
C LEU A 180 -6.59 21.22 17.81
N CYS A 181 -7.54 20.30 17.64
CA CYS A 181 -8.95 20.56 17.95
C CYS A 181 -9.13 20.98 19.42
N GLU A 182 -8.55 20.25 20.35
CA GLU A 182 -8.67 20.48 21.79
C GLU A 182 -7.93 21.75 22.21
N THR A 183 -6.70 21.96 21.71
CA THR A 183 -5.86 23.10 22.11
C THR A 183 -6.44 24.43 21.65
N PHE A 184 -7.05 24.48 20.47
CA PHE A 184 -7.53 25.71 19.85
C PHE A 184 -9.05 25.83 19.82
N GLY A 185 -9.80 24.83 20.32
CA GLY A 185 -11.27 24.83 20.34
C GLY A 185 -11.90 24.79 18.94
N ILE A 186 -11.25 24.10 17.99
CA ILE A 186 -11.66 24.02 16.58
C ILE A 186 -12.16 22.61 16.23
N LYS A 187 -12.84 22.50 15.08
CA LYS A 187 -13.28 21.18 14.56
C LYS A 187 -12.28 20.61 13.57
N SER A 188 -12.35 19.32 13.31
CA SER A 188 -11.54 18.65 12.26
C SER A 188 -11.74 19.33 10.90
N SER A 189 -12.97 19.79 10.61
CA SER A 189 -13.33 20.51 9.38
C SER A 189 -12.68 21.89 9.23
N ASP A 190 -12.05 22.41 10.30
CA ASP A 190 -11.37 23.71 10.27
C ASP A 190 -9.87 23.57 10.00
N ILE A 191 -9.37 22.32 9.90
CA ILE A 191 -7.95 22.00 9.75
C ILE A 191 -7.62 21.68 8.29
N ILE A 192 -6.60 22.34 7.75
CA ILE A 192 -5.99 21.97 6.48
C ILE A 192 -5.09 20.75 6.73
N LEU A 193 -5.35 19.65 6.05
CA LEU A 193 -4.51 18.45 6.08
C LEU A 193 -3.50 18.53 4.93
N TYR A 194 -2.22 18.56 5.26
CA TYR A 194 -1.13 18.56 4.29
C TYR A 194 -0.33 17.26 4.42
N GLY A 195 -0.42 16.39 3.42
CA GLY A 195 0.29 15.12 3.39
C GLY A 195 1.36 15.07 2.31
N ARG A 196 2.62 14.80 2.70
CA ARG A 196 3.73 14.66 1.77
C ARG A 196 4.18 13.21 1.69
N SER A 197 4.29 12.65 0.48
CA SER A 197 4.78 11.28 0.23
C SER A 197 3.99 10.27 1.08
N LEU A 198 4.64 9.55 2.00
CA LEU A 198 3.99 8.64 2.95
C LEU A 198 2.84 9.31 3.72
N GLY A 199 3.05 10.53 4.19
CA GLY A 199 2.06 11.30 4.93
C GLY A 199 0.78 11.61 4.12
N GLY A 200 0.85 11.52 2.79
CA GLY A 200 -0.33 11.64 1.91
C GLY A 200 -1.35 10.53 2.17
N GLY A 201 -0.89 9.29 2.40
CA GLY A 201 -1.78 8.19 2.77
C GLY A 201 -2.50 8.42 4.09
N CYS A 202 -1.79 8.96 5.10
CA CYS A 202 -2.39 9.36 6.37
C CYS A 202 -3.39 10.52 6.20
N ALA A 203 -3.04 11.52 5.37
CA ALA A 203 -3.90 12.68 5.11
C ALA A 203 -5.23 12.28 4.46
N VAL A 204 -5.19 11.40 3.47
CA VAL A 204 -6.39 10.86 2.81
C VAL A 204 -7.26 10.11 3.82
N GLU A 205 -6.67 9.25 4.64
CA GLU A 205 -7.40 8.51 5.68
C GLU A 205 -8.09 9.44 6.68
N LEU A 206 -7.39 10.49 7.15
CA LEU A 206 -7.96 11.45 8.08
C LEU A 206 -9.08 12.28 7.46
N ALA A 207 -8.90 12.72 6.21
CA ALA A 207 -9.91 13.48 5.48
C ALA A 207 -11.17 12.64 5.25
N ALA A 208 -11.03 11.42 4.78
CA ALA A 208 -12.13 10.50 4.49
C ALA A 208 -12.96 10.16 5.74
N ASN A 209 -12.31 10.02 6.92
CA ASN A 209 -12.94 9.55 8.16
C ASN A 209 -13.18 10.65 9.21
N GLY A 210 -13.09 11.92 8.86
CA GLY A 210 -13.30 12.98 9.85
C GLY A 210 -13.35 14.38 9.27
N GLY A 211 -13.26 14.50 7.96
CA GLY A 211 -13.28 15.76 7.23
C GLY A 211 -12.00 16.59 7.40
N ALA A 212 -11.93 17.66 6.65
CA ALA A 212 -10.87 18.66 6.68
C ALA A 212 -11.39 19.96 6.06
N LYS A 213 -10.78 21.11 6.36
CA LYS A 213 -11.02 22.36 5.64
C LYS A 213 -10.56 22.26 4.18
N ALA A 214 -9.42 21.64 3.98
CA ALA A 214 -8.85 21.32 2.67
C ALA A 214 -7.86 20.15 2.79
N LEU A 215 -7.68 19.40 1.71
CA LEU A 215 -6.68 18.34 1.60
C LEU A 215 -5.62 18.71 0.56
N VAL A 216 -4.38 18.81 1.00
CA VAL A 216 -3.22 19.07 0.12
C VAL A 216 -2.34 17.84 0.11
N LEU A 217 -2.10 17.29 -1.08
CA LEU A 217 -1.33 16.06 -1.28
C LEU A 217 -0.09 16.36 -2.14
N GLU A 218 1.09 16.26 -1.54
CA GLU A 218 2.35 16.55 -2.21
C GLU A 218 3.15 15.27 -2.47
N ARG A 219 3.43 14.95 -3.75
CA ARG A 219 4.29 13.82 -4.16
C ARG A 219 3.89 12.51 -3.52
N THR A 220 2.60 12.22 -3.49
CA THR A 220 2.03 11.01 -2.92
C THR A 220 1.52 10.05 -4.02
N TYR A 221 0.88 9.00 -3.63
CA TYR A 221 0.47 7.86 -4.43
C TYR A 221 -1.02 7.55 -4.23
N ASP A 222 -1.58 6.83 -5.18
CA ASP A 222 -2.91 6.22 -5.08
C ASP A 222 -2.91 4.99 -4.15
N GLU A 223 -1.84 4.18 -4.18
CA GLU A 223 -1.59 3.07 -3.26
C GLU A 223 -0.08 2.83 -3.08
N LEU A 224 0.40 2.67 -1.85
CA LEU A 224 1.82 2.42 -1.59
C LEU A 224 2.25 1.05 -2.13
N VAL A 225 1.37 0.06 -2.07
CA VAL A 225 1.64 -1.28 -2.62
C VAL A 225 1.87 -1.24 -4.14
N GLY A 226 1.27 -0.31 -4.87
CA GLY A 226 1.51 -0.09 -6.28
C GLY A 226 2.92 0.44 -6.54
N VAL A 227 3.37 1.42 -5.74
CA VAL A 227 4.74 1.94 -5.79
C VAL A 227 5.75 0.84 -5.51
N ALA A 228 5.54 0.04 -4.46
CA ALA A 228 6.40 -1.08 -4.13
C ALA A 228 6.41 -2.16 -5.24
N SER A 229 5.27 -2.43 -5.88
CA SER A 229 5.19 -3.37 -7.02
C SER A 229 5.99 -2.90 -8.23
N LEU A 230 6.06 -1.58 -8.46
CA LEU A 230 6.89 -1.00 -9.51
C LEU A 230 8.39 -1.13 -9.20
N GLN A 231 8.78 -0.95 -7.94
CA GLN A 231 10.17 -1.07 -7.48
C GLN A 231 10.65 -2.53 -7.48
N TYR A 232 9.76 -3.47 -7.22
CA TYR A 232 10.05 -4.91 -7.07
C TYR A 232 9.14 -5.76 -7.99
N PRO A 233 9.22 -5.64 -9.33
CA PRO A 233 8.26 -6.26 -10.26
C PRO A 233 8.29 -7.79 -10.25
N TRP A 234 9.36 -8.42 -9.78
CA TRP A 234 9.54 -9.87 -9.68
C TRP A 234 9.17 -10.44 -8.30
N ILE A 235 8.75 -9.57 -7.36
CA ILE A 235 8.23 -9.98 -6.04
C ILE A 235 6.70 -9.88 -6.05
N PRO A 236 5.96 -10.84 -5.47
CA PRO A 236 4.50 -10.75 -5.37
C PRO A 236 4.07 -9.78 -4.26
N VAL A 237 4.50 -8.50 -4.38
CA VAL A 237 4.33 -7.45 -3.35
C VAL A 237 2.88 -7.31 -2.93
N ARG A 238 1.94 -7.34 -3.89
CA ARG A 238 0.50 -7.20 -3.62
C ARG A 238 -0.07 -8.30 -2.71
N LEU A 239 0.60 -9.46 -2.63
CA LEU A 239 0.17 -10.59 -1.78
C LEU A 239 0.81 -10.55 -0.39
N ILE A 240 2.00 -9.97 -0.25
CA ILE A 240 2.82 -10.11 0.96
C ILE A 240 2.94 -8.81 1.77
N MET A 241 2.75 -7.64 1.15
CA MET A 241 2.89 -6.33 1.80
C MET A 241 1.70 -6.02 2.71
N LYS A 242 2.00 -5.61 3.94
CA LYS A 242 1.02 -5.29 4.99
C LYS A 242 0.66 -3.80 5.01
N ASN A 243 1.65 -2.93 4.81
CA ASN A 243 1.47 -1.47 4.83
C ASN A 243 1.09 -0.98 3.43
N ARG A 244 -0.19 -0.94 3.12
CA ARG A 244 -0.69 -0.78 1.75
C ARG A 244 -1.04 0.65 1.36
N TYR A 245 -1.54 1.46 2.32
CA TYR A 245 -1.99 2.84 2.12
C TYR A 245 -2.83 3.00 0.86
N GLU A 246 -3.96 2.36 0.81
CA GLU A 246 -4.88 2.34 -0.35
C GLU A 246 -5.70 3.65 -0.41
N SER A 247 -5.03 4.76 -0.75
CA SER A 247 -5.61 6.10 -0.80
C SER A 247 -6.73 6.20 -1.83
N ILE A 248 -6.58 5.57 -2.99
CA ILE A 248 -7.58 5.60 -4.06
C ILE A 248 -8.92 4.99 -3.65
N ALA A 249 -8.90 3.98 -2.79
CA ALA A 249 -10.13 3.35 -2.28
C ALA A 249 -10.86 4.22 -1.24
N LYS A 250 -10.20 5.22 -0.69
CA LYS A 250 -10.69 6.03 0.44
C LYS A 250 -10.99 7.47 0.07
N ILE A 251 -10.39 7.99 -1.00
CA ILE A 251 -10.41 9.42 -1.33
C ILE A 251 -11.83 9.99 -1.46
N ASN A 252 -12.78 9.22 -1.96
CA ASN A 252 -14.18 9.64 -2.12
C ASN A 252 -14.98 9.66 -0.82
N GLY A 253 -14.38 9.26 0.32
CA GLY A 253 -14.91 9.55 1.65
C GLY A 253 -14.78 11.03 2.05
N TYR A 254 -14.03 11.82 1.28
CA TYR A 254 -13.87 13.25 1.48
C TYR A 254 -14.41 14.04 0.27
N SER A 255 -15.31 14.98 0.51
CA SER A 255 -15.98 15.79 -0.52
C SER A 255 -15.56 17.26 -0.53
N GLY A 256 -14.61 17.65 0.32
CA GLY A 256 -14.11 19.04 0.38
C GLY A 256 -12.99 19.32 -0.63
N PRO A 257 -12.40 20.55 -0.58
CA PRO A 257 -11.37 20.99 -1.53
C PRO A 257 -10.11 20.15 -1.50
N ILE A 258 -9.62 19.72 -2.67
CA ILE A 258 -8.40 18.90 -2.82
C ILE A 258 -7.44 19.54 -3.80
N VAL A 259 -6.16 19.68 -3.41
CA VAL A 259 -5.06 20.03 -4.32
C VAL A 259 -3.99 18.95 -4.28
N VAL A 260 -3.65 18.41 -5.44
CA VAL A 260 -2.57 17.43 -5.61
C VAL A 260 -1.40 18.11 -6.31
N ILE A 261 -0.20 18.01 -5.72
CA ILE A 261 1.03 18.58 -6.26
C ILE A 261 2.01 17.47 -6.56
N HIS A 262 2.54 17.40 -7.78
CA HIS A 262 3.51 16.36 -8.12
C HIS A 262 4.56 16.84 -9.13
N GLY A 263 5.77 16.30 -8.99
CA GLY A 263 6.86 16.59 -9.92
C GLY A 263 6.88 15.64 -11.10
N THR A 264 7.05 16.19 -12.31
CA THR A 264 7.07 15.38 -13.56
C THR A 264 8.31 14.50 -13.70
N ALA A 265 9.37 14.76 -12.93
CA ALA A 265 10.61 13.96 -12.91
C ALA A 265 10.75 13.10 -11.65
N ASP A 266 9.65 12.84 -10.93
CA ASP A 266 9.65 11.96 -9.76
C ASP A 266 9.82 10.49 -10.21
N LYS A 267 11.00 9.93 -9.89
CA LYS A 267 11.36 8.54 -10.24
C LYS A 267 11.01 7.55 -9.12
N LEU A 268 10.78 8.06 -7.90
CA LEU A 268 10.41 7.22 -6.76
C LEU A 268 8.92 6.89 -6.78
N ILE A 269 8.11 7.93 -6.95
CA ILE A 269 6.66 7.82 -7.13
C ILE A 269 6.33 8.51 -8.45
N PRO A 270 6.26 7.79 -9.58
CA PRO A 270 5.89 8.36 -10.85
C PRO A 270 4.59 9.15 -10.79
N ILE A 271 4.52 10.27 -11.52
CA ILE A 271 3.39 11.22 -11.50
C ILE A 271 2.05 10.55 -11.82
N GLU A 272 2.08 9.43 -12.53
CA GLU A 272 0.89 8.64 -12.89
C GLU A 272 0.11 8.15 -11.67
N PHE A 273 0.79 7.91 -10.54
CA PHE A 273 0.13 7.55 -9.27
C PHE A 273 -0.70 8.73 -8.73
N ALA A 274 -0.14 9.93 -8.77
CA ALA A 274 -0.85 11.13 -8.33
C ALA A 274 -2.00 11.50 -9.28
N ARG A 275 -1.81 11.31 -10.59
CA ARG A 275 -2.88 11.52 -11.59
C ARG A 275 -4.05 10.56 -11.36
N ARG A 276 -3.79 9.26 -11.17
CA ARG A 276 -4.86 8.29 -10.86
C ARG A 276 -5.60 8.64 -9.58
N LEU A 277 -4.88 9.07 -8.53
CA LEU A 277 -5.51 9.51 -7.30
C LEU A 277 -6.39 10.74 -7.51
N HIS A 278 -5.90 11.76 -8.24
CA HIS A 278 -6.65 12.96 -8.59
C HIS A 278 -7.87 12.65 -9.46
N ASP A 279 -7.72 11.76 -10.44
CA ASP A 279 -8.81 11.40 -11.36
C ASP A 279 -9.93 10.63 -10.64
N ALA A 280 -9.57 9.84 -9.61
CA ALA A 280 -10.53 9.11 -8.79
C ALA A 280 -11.36 10.02 -7.85
N VAL A 281 -10.96 11.28 -7.63
CA VAL A 281 -11.72 12.23 -6.81
C VAL A 281 -13.00 12.63 -7.53
N GLU A 282 -14.14 12.43 -6.90
CA GLU A 282 -15.47 12.78 -7.45
C GLU A 282 -15.88 14.25 -7.16
N CYS A 283 -15.23 14.92 -6.22
CA CYS A 283 -15.47 16.30 -5.85
C CYS A 283 -15.05 17.25 -6.99
N ASP A 284 -15.88 18.29 -7.27
CA ASP A 284 -15.58 19.31 -8.28
C ASP A 284 -14.48 20.29 -7.85
N GLN A 285 -14.27 20.45 -6.55
CA GLN A 285 -13.25 21.33 -5.97
C GLN A 285 -11.89 20.61 -5.91
N LYS A 286 -11.38 20.20 -7.07
CA LYS A 286 -10.09 19.52 -7.19
C LYS A 286 -9.16 20.18 -8.18
N ARG A 287 -7.87 20.15 -7.89
CA ARG A 287 -6.82 20.68 -8.77
C ARG A 287 -5.57 19.83 -8.73
N MET A 288 -5.01 19.53 -9.90
CA MET A 288 -3.68 18.96 -10.06
C MET A 288 -2.69 20.06 -10.44
N ILE A 289 -1.55 20.15 -9.72
CA ILE A 289 -0.43 21.04 -10.00
C ILE A 289 0.78 20.18 -10.36
N GLU A 290 1.14 20.17 -11.63
CA GLU A 290 2.31 19.43 -12.11
C GLU A 290 3.52 20.36 -12.15
N VAL A 291 4.60 20.02 -11.44
CA VAL A 291 5.81 20.81 -11.37
C VAL A 291 6.87 20.23 -12.31
N SER A 292 7.12 20.93 -13.41
CA SER A 292 8.05 20.48 -14.45
C SER A 292 9.45 20.25 -13.90
N GLY A 293 10.04 19.10 -14.19
CA GLY A 293 11.42 18.74 -13.82
C GLY A 293 11.65 18.48 -12.34
N MET A 294 10.64 18.62 -11.47
CA MET A 294 10.81 18.35 -10.04
C MET A 294 10.81 16.84 -9.77
N GLY A 295 11.86 16.36 -9.09
CA GLY A 295 11.95 14.99 -8.57
C GLY A 295 11.37 14.85 -7.17
N HIS A 296 11.35 13.61 -6.63
CA HIS A 296 10.75 13.30 -5.31
C HIS A 296 11.32 14.14 -4.17
N ASN A 297 12.64 14.34 -4.12
CA ASN A 297 13.34 15.11 -3.09
C ASN A 297 13.65 16.55 -3.50
N GLY A 298 13.17 17.01 -4.67
CA GLY A 298 13.35 18.38 -5.13
C GLY A 298 12.70 19.38 -4.17
N ARG A 299 13.25 20.60 -4.11
CA ARG A 299 12.60 21.69 -3.36
C ARG A 299 11.32 22.10 -4.09
N LEU A 300 10.19 22.11 -3.38
CA LEU A 300 8.95 22.67 -3.91
C LEU A 300 9.10 24.19 -4.07
N PRO A 301 8.89 24.78 -5.28
CA PRO A 301 8.95 26.21 -5.47
C PRO A 301 7.93 26.96 -4.61
N GLU A 302 8.28 28.17 -4.12
CA GLU A 302 7.35 29.01 -3.32
C GLU A 302 6.09 29.36 -4.13
N GLN A 303 6.24 29.60 -5.42
CA GLN A 303 5.13 29.89 -6.33
C GLN A 303 4.10 28.73 -6.38
N CYS A 304 4.54 27.48 -6.20
CA CYS A 304 3.61 26.34 -6.12
C CYS A 304 2.76 26.37 -4.84
N LEU A 305 3.35 26.76 -3.70
CA LEU A 305 2.57 26.93 -2.46
C LEU A 305 1.57 28.09 -2.58
N GLN A 306 1.98 29.21 -3.19
CA GLN A 306 1.08 30.33 -3.47
C GLN A 306 -0.07 29.87 -4.38
N GLN A 307 0.22 29.16 -5.45
CA GLN A 307 -0.81 28.62 -6.34
C GLN A 307 -1.78 27.65 -5.64
N VAL A 308 -1.31 26.87 -4.66
CA VAL A 308 -2.19 26.03 -3.83
C VAL A 308 -3.16 26.88 -3.03
N VAL A 309 -2.66 27.92 -2.36
CA VAL A 309 -3.48 28.82 -1.53
C VAL A 309 -4.53 29.53 -2.39
N GLU A 310 -4.11 30.15 -3.49
CA GLU A 310 -5.00 30.82 -4.45
C GLU A 310 -6.08 29.87 -4.99
N THR A 311 -5.70 28.61 -5.28
CA THR A 311 -6.65 27.58 -5.72
C THR A 311 -7.70 27.30 -4.64
N LEU A 312 -7.28 27.08 -3.39
CA LEU A 312 -8.19 26.80 -2.28
C LEU A 312 -9.10 27.98 -1.98
N GLU A 313 -8.60 29.21 -2.07
CA GLU A 313 -9.41 30.42 -1.91
C GLU A 313 -10.46 30.56 -3.02
N SER A 314 -10.10 30.24 -4.27
CA SER A 314 -11.04 30.28 -5.40
C SER A 314 -12.21 29.30 -5.22
N PHE A 315 -11.97 28.14 -4.62
CA PHE A 315 -13.03 27.17 -4.31
C PHE A 315 -14.04 27.69 -3.26
N THR A 316 -13.55 28.53 -2.33
CA THR A 316 -14.42 29.11 -1.28
C THR A 316 -15.28 30.25 -1.81
N THR A 317 -14.76 31.04 -2.76
CA THR A 317 -15.45 32.23 -3.31
C THR A 317 -16.63 31.85 -4.22
N HIS A 318 -16.62 30.68 -4.84
CA HIS A 318 -17.70 30.21 -5.71
C HIS A 318 -18.91 29.60 -4.96
N GLN A 319 -18.89 29.55 -3.63
CA GLN A 319 -19.98 29.04 -2.79
C GLN A 319 -20.88 30.18 -2.18
N GLN A 320 -20.50 31.42 -2.40
CA GLN A 320 -21.32 32.62 -2.03
C GLN A 320 -22.08 33.14 -3.24
#